data_d51e7e1fa36d7f03547fed0e4a8baedd
#
_entry.id   d51e7e1fa36d7f03547fed0e4a8baedd
#
_cell.length_a   1.000
_cell.length_b   1.000
_cell.length_c   1.000
_cell.angle_alpha   90.00
_cell.angle_beta   90.00
_cell.angle_gamma   90.00
#
_symmetry.space_group_name_H-M   'P 1'
#
loop_
_entity.id
_entity.type
_entity.pdbx_description
1 polymer ?
#
loop_
_entity_poly.entity_id
_entity_poly.type
_entity_poly.pdbx_seq_one_letter_code
_entity_poly.pdbx_strand_id
1 'polypeptide(L)'
;MVADPRWYQGVKCVKLQRQASKSQVDFVKHLKKVQQEHGFKIIYEVDDVVFREEIPDYNKFKFAFDTEEIRNNCIEIMDLCDEVTLTNDFMRKLFQSKISNQNVTVIPNFVPYSWMGYLFNRGQVQQSYDKNKNKPRVLYTGSGAHYDVGNKTGGKDDMSAVVDVIRKTVNKYQWIFVGAFPPPLEDLVRSGKIEFHAWKSLLEYPSFIRNLNAQLMVAPLEVSNFNNSKSDIKFIEACTLGIP
;
A
#
# COMPACT_ATOMS: atom_id res chain seq x y z
N MET A 1 -13.69 -20.23 -18.06
CA MET A 1 -12.90 -20.00 -19.29
C MET A 1 -11.63 -20.82 -19.14
N VAL A 2 -11.48 -21.91 -19.91
CA VAL A 2 -10.27 -22.74 -19.87
C VAL A 2 -9.28 -22.03 -20.78
N ALA A 3 -8.14 -21.60 -20.23
CA ALA A 3 -7.09 -20.96 -21.04
C ALA A 3 -6.52 -22.01 -22.01
N ASP A 4 -6.32 -21.62 -23.27
CA ASP A 4 -5.74 -22.49 -24.29
C ASP A 4 -4.32 -22.92 -23.86
N PRO A 5 -4.01 -24.23 -23.77
CA PRO A 5 -2.70 -24.72 -23.34
C PRO A 5 -1.51 -24.10 -24.13
N ARG A 6 -1.73 -23.70 -25.39
CA ARG A 6 -0.71 -23.04 -26.22
C ARG A 6 -0.19 -21.72 -25.64
N TRP A 7 -0.99 -21.04 -24.78
CA TRP A 7 -0.57 -19.80 -24.12
C TRP A 7 0.55 -20.01 -23.10
N TYR A 8 0.74 -21.24 -22.63
CA TYR A 8 1.77 -21.55 -21.63
C TYR A 8 3.09 -22.03 -22.25
N GLN A 9 3.16 -22.15 -23.58
CA GLN A 9 4.38 -22.56 -24.27
C GLN A 9 5.51 -21.53 -24.04
N GLY A 10 6.61 -21.97 -23.42
CA GLY A 10 7.75 -21.12 -23.09
C GLY A 10 7.57 -20.25 -21.83
N VAL A 11 6.41 -20.28 -21.17
CA VAL A 11 6.18 -19.61 -19.89
C VAL A 11 7.05 -20.25 -18.80
N LYS A 12 7.73 -19.44 -17.99
CA LYS A 12 8.56 -19.90 -16.86
C LYS A 12 7.85 -19.76 -15.53
N CYS A 13 6.95 -18.79 -15.42
CA CYS A 13 6.21 -18.49 -14.21
C CYS A 13 4.84 -17.90 -14.54
N VAL A 14 3.81 -18.30 -13.80
CA VAL A 14 2.49 -17.65 -13.74
C VAL A 14 2.36 -16.99 -12.37
N LYS A 15 2.28 -15.66 -12.36
CA LYS A 15 2.09 -14.88 -11.15
C LYS A 15 0.61 -14.53 -10.97
N LEU A 16 0.07 -14.83 -9.80
CA LEU A 16 -1.29 -14.53 -9.37
C LEU A 16 -1.21 -13.46 -8.27
N GLN A 17 -1.96 -12.38 -8.41
CA GLN A 17 -1.94 -11.31 -7.41
C GLN A 17 -3.28 -11.23 -6.69
N ARG A 18 -3.26 -11.43 -5.38
CA ARG A 18 -4.38 -11.21 -4.45
C ARG A 18 -5.70 -11.86 -4.91
N GLN A 19 -5.63 -13.10 -5.41
CA GLN A 19 -6.78 -13.87 -5.88
C GLN A 19 -7.57 -14.43 -4.69
N ALA A 20 -8.92 -14.40 -4.73
CA ALA A 20 -9.75 -14.75 -3.59
C ALA A 20 -11.11 -15.41 -3.93
N SER A 21 -11.49 -15.51 -5.20
CA SER A 21 -12.79 -16.07 -5.57
C SER A 21 -12.73 -17.57 -5.82
N LYS A 22 -13.88 -18.24 -5.72
CA LYS A 22 -14.01 -19.67 -6.04
C LYS A 22 -13.57 -19.98 -7.47
N SER A 23 -13.95 -19.13 -8.43
CA SER A 23 -13.51 -19.31 -9.84
C SER A 23 -12.00 -19.21 -10.01
N GLN A 24 -11.32 -18.44 -9.15
CA GLN A 24 -9.88 -18.35 -9.15
C GLN A 24 -9.21 -19.57 -8.53
N VAL A 25 -9.81 -20.17 -7.49
CA VAL A 25 -9.39 -21.48 -6.98
C VAL A 25 -9.44 -22.53 -8.09
N ASP A 26 -10.57 -22.60 -8.81
CA ASP A 26 -10.75 -23.55 -9.90
C ASP A 26 -9.76 -23.31 -11.05
N PHE A 27 -9.46 -22.05 -11.33
CA PHE A 27 -8.43 -21.66 -12.30
C PHE A 27 -7.03 -22.13 -11.86
N VAL A 28 -6.67 -21.97 -10.58
CA VAL A 28 -5.37 -22.43 -10.07
C VAL A 28 -5.27 -23.96 -10.10
N LYS A 29 -6.35 -24.69 -9.80
CA LYS A 29 -6.42 -26.14 -9.97
C LYS A 29 -6.22 -26.57 -11.42
N HIS A 30 -6.76 -25.80 -12.37
CA HIS A 30 -6.48 -26.01 -13.78
C HIS A 30 -5.02 -25.73 -14.13
N LEU A 31 -4.46 -24.62 -13.65
CA LEU A 31 -3.04 -24.30 -13.84
C LEU A 31 -2.12 -25.40 -13.33
N LYS A 32 -2.43 -26.02 -12.19
CA LYS A 32 -1.65 -27.17 -11.65
C LYS A 32 -1.61 -28.36 -12.60
N LYS A 33 -2.71 -28.63 -13.34
CA LYS A 33 -2.74 -29.69 -14.36
C LYS A 33 -1.88 -29.31 -15.56
N VAL A 34 -2.03 -28.10 -16.07
CA VAL A 34 -1.24 -27.59 -17.22
C VAL A 34 0.25 -27.48 -16.88
N GLN A 35 0.57 -27.17 -15.63
CA GLN A 35 1.95 -27.10 -15.12
C GLN A 35 2.71 -28.43 -15.31
N GLN A 36 2.03 -29.57 -15.18
CA GLN A 36 2.65 -30.88 -15.35
C GLN A 36 3.19 -31.09 -16.78
N GLU A 37 2.54 -30.46 -17.77
CA GLU A 37 2.92 -30.57 -19.18
C GLU A 37 3.96 -29.52 -19.61
N HIS A 38 3.90 -28.33 -19.03
CA HIS A 38 4.68 -27.16 -19.46
C HIS A 38 5.81 -26.76 -18.53
N GLY A 39 5.85 -27.23 -17.28
CA GLY A 39 6.97 -27.08 -16.35
C GLY A 39 7.18 -25.66 -15.77
N PHE A 40 6.15 -24.76 -15.85
CA PHE A 40 6.24 -23.43 -15.25
C PHE A 40 5.99 -23.44 -13.74
N LYS A 41 6.41 -22.41 -13.03
CA LYS A 41 6.05 -22.20 -11.61
C LYS A 41 4.78 -21.38 -11.49
N ILE A 42 3.98 -21.62 -10.44
CA ILE A 42 2.83 -20.81 -10.04
C ILE A 42 3.19 -20.10 -8.74
N ILE A 43 3.20 -18.75 -8.78
CA ILE A 43 3.55 -17.90 -7.65
C ILE A 43 2.34 -17.07 -7.25
N TYR A 44 2.01 -17.07 -5.96
CA TYR A 44 1.01 -16.15 -5.41
C TYR A 44 1.72 -14.95 -4.80
N GLU A 45 1.42 -13.76 -5.30
CA GLU A 45 1.95 -12.50 -4.78
C GLU A 45 0.89 -11.76 -3.97
N VAL A 46 1.27 -11.29 -2.78
CA VAL A 46 0.42 -10.44 -1.95
C VAL A 46 1.25 -9.42 -1.19
N ASP A 47 0.82 -8.18 -1.24
CA ASP A 47 1.49 -7.00 -0.67
C ASP A 47 0.76 -6.44 0.57
N ASP A 48 -0.45 -6.91 0.87
CA ASP A 48 -1.26 -6.56 2.04
C ASP A 48 -1.82 -7.81 2.71
N VAL A 49 -2.21 -7.69 3.98
CA VAL A 49 -2.88 -8.77 4.71
C VAL A 49 -4.27 -9.03 4.12
N VAL A 50 -4.56 -10.30 3.85
CA VAL A 50 -5.85 -10.80 3.31
C VAL A 50 -6.69 -11.53 4.36
N PHE A 51 -6.24 -11.60 5.60
CA PHE A 51 -6.94 -12.25 6.71
C PHE A 51 -7.79 -11.22 7.44
N ARG A 52 -9.12 -11.38 7.39
CA ARG A 52 -10.09 -10.42 7.92
C ARG A 52 -9.83 -10.03 9.37
N GLU A 53 -9.47 -11.00 10.20
CA GLU A 53 -9.23 -10.82 11.64
C GLU A 53 -8.06 -9.87 11.94
N GLU A 54 -7.14 -9.72 10.99
CA GLU A 54 -5.98 -8.84 11.11
C GLU A 54 -6.26 -7.43 10.52
N ILE A 55 -7.28 -7.29 9.67
CA ILE A 55 -7.61 -6.02 9.03
C ILE A 55 -8.43 -5.15 9.99
N PRO A 56 -7.98 -3.92 10.31
CA PRO A 56 -8.70 -3.03 11.23
C PRO A 56 -10.09 -2.66 10.72
N ASP A 57 -11.04 -2.43 11.63
CA ASP A 57 -12.42 -2.08 11.29
C ASP A 57 -12.57 -0.73 10.58
N TYR A 58 -11.65 0.20 10.80
CA TYR A 58 -11.63 1.47 10.07
C TYR A 58 -11.26 1.31 8.60
N ASN A 59 -10.56 0.22 8.22
CA ASN A 59 -10.15 0.02 6.84
C ASN A 59 -11.37 -0.31 5.97
N LYS A 60 -11.70 0.61 5.06
CA LYS A 60 -12.87 0.49 4.19
C LYS A 60 -12.83 -0.72 3.24
N PHE A 61 -11.66 -1.33 3.02
CA PHE A 61 -11.51 -2.50 2.17
C PHE A 61 -11.65 -3.83 2.92
N LYS A 62 -11.86 -3.79 4.24
CA LYS A 62 -12.08 -5.00 5.04
C LYS A 62 -13.20 -5.90 4.48
N PHE A 63 -14.25 -5.27 3.91
CA PHE A 63 -15.37 -6.00 3.31
C PHE A 63 -14.95 -6.96 2.18
N ALA A 64 -13.84 -6.68 1.49
CA ALA A 64 -13.35 -7.54 0.41
C ALA A 64 -12.88 -8.93 0.90
N PHE A 65 -12.67 -9.08 2.21
CA PHE A 65 -12.23 -10.32 2.88
C PHE A 65 -13.21 -10.73 4.00
N ASP A 66 -14.46 -10.32 3.90
CA ASP A 66 -15.43 -10.36 5.01
C ASP A 66 -16.07 -11.73 5.24
N THR A 67 -15.96 -12.66 4.29
CA THR A 67 -16.55 -13.99 4.39
C THR A 67 -15.49 -15.05 4.65
N GLU A 68 -15.90 -16.09 5.40
CA GLU A 68 -15.05 -17.27 5.61
C GLU A 68 -14.72 -17.97 4.29
N GLU A 69 -15.64 -17.95 3.33
CA GLU A 69 -15.41 -18.49 1.99
C GLU A 69 -14.23 -17.78 1.28
N ILE A 70 -14.21 -16.45 1.28
CA ILE A 70 -13.12 -15.68 0.66
C ILE A 70 -11.78 -15.99 1.33
N ARG A 71 -11.77 -16.06 2.68
CA ARG A 71 -10.58 -16.44 3.43
C ARG A 71 -10.07 -17.82 3.06
N ASN A 72 -10.97 -18.81 3.04
CA ASN A 72 -10.62 -20.19 2.71
C ASN A 72 -10.14 -20.30 1.26
N ASN A 73 -10.74 -19.57 0.32
CA ASN A 73 -10.28 -19.51 -1.07
C ASN A 73 -8.86 -18.92 -1.17
N CYS A 74 -8.55 -17.83 -0.43
CA CYS A 74 -7.19 -17.27 -0.40
C CYS A 74 -6.17 -18.30 0.10
N ILE A 75 -6.47 -18.99 1.20
CA ILE A 75 -5.61 -20.02 1.78
C ILE A 75 -5.42 -21.17 0.79
N GLU A 76 -6.53 -21.69 0.22
CA GLU A 76 -6.48 -22.79 -0.75
C GLU A 76 -5.63 -22.41 -1.99
N ILE A 77 -5.75 -21.19 -2.51
CA ILE A 77 -4.93 -20.73 -3.63
C ILE A 77 -3.45 -20.70 -3.26
N MET A 78 -3.11 -20.12 -2.09
CA MET A 78 -1.72 -20.05 -1.61
C MET A 78 -1.13 -21.45 -1.40
N ASP A 79 -1.90 -22.39 -0.86
CA ASP A 79 -1.46 -23.75 -0.63
C ASP A 79 -1.29 -24.57 -1.93
N LEU A 80 -2.02 -24.21 -2.98
CA LEU A 80 -1.87 -24.81 -4.32
C LEU A 80 -0.68 -24.25 -5.09
N CYS A 81 -0.20 -23.04 -4.78
CA CYS A 81 0.93 -22.41 -5.46
C CYS A 81 2.26 -23.06 -5.09
N ASP A 82 3.24 -22.95 -5.96
CA ASP A 82 4.60 -23.45 -5.68
C ASP A 82 5.36 -22.54 -4.73
N GLU A 83 5.00 -21.26 -4.69
CA GLU A 83 5.63 -20.25 -3.85
C GLU A 83 4.65 -19.11 -3.54
N VAL A 84 4.77 -18.54 -2.35
CA VAL A 84 4.07 -17.31 -1.96
C VAL A 84 5.11 -16.20 -1.77
N THR A 85 4.90 -15.04 -2.39
CA THR A 85 5.78 -13.88 -2.23
C THR A 85 5.10 -12.76 -1.45
N LEU A 86 5.82 -12.19 -0.48
CA LEU A 86 5.37 -11.17 0.47
C LEU A 86 6.38 -10.03 0.55
N THR A 87 5.99 -8.92 1.16
CA THR A 87 6.78 -7.69 1.16
C THR A 87 7.76 -7.55 2.33
N ASN A 88 7.53 -8.24 3.46
CA ASN A 88 8.41 -8.15 4.63
C ASN A 88 8.36 -9.41 5.52
N ASP A 89 9.30 -9.50 6.46
CA ASP A 89 9.45 -10.64 7.35
C ASP A 89 8.34 -10.79 8.39
N PHE A 90 7.71 -9.69 8.81
CA PHE A 90 6.57 -9.76 9.73
C PHE A 90 5.39 -10.45 9.02
N MET A 91 5.11 -10.03 7.80
CA MET A 91 4.07 -10.61 6.95
C MET A 91 4.36 -12.09 6.68
N ARG A 92 5.64 -12.45 6.40
CA ARG A 92 6.05 -13.85 6.22
C ARG A 92 5.68 -14.71 7.43
N LYS A 93 6.03 -14.30 8.65
CA LYS A 93 5.70 -15.03 9.87
C LYS A 93 4.19 -15.17 10.07
N LEU A 94 3.45 -14.10 9.82
CA LEU A 94 1.98 -14.10 9.92
C LEU A 94 1.36 -15.11 8.94
N PHE A 95 1.77 -15.08 7.67
CA PHE A 95 1.22 -15.97 6.65
C PHE A 95 1.60 -17.43 6.90
N GLN A 96 2.86 -17.73 7.24
CA GLN A 96 3.30 -19.08 7.58
C GLN A 96 2.55 -19.69 8.77
N SER A 97 1.96 -18.88 9.64
CA SER A 97 1.10 -19.38 10.72
C SER A 97 -0.32 -19.73 10.28
N LYS A 98 -0.73 -19.31 9.08
CA LYS A 98 -2.12 -19.41 8.59
C LYS A 98 -2.28 -20.29 7.35
N ILE A 99 -1.21 -20.59 6.61
CA ILE A 99 -1.21 -21.42 5.40
C ILE A 99 -0.33 -22.65 5.57
N SER A 100 -0.61 -23.70 4.80
CA SER A 100 0.18 -24.94 4.81
C SER A 100 1.46 -24.84 3.96
N ASN A 101 1.43 -23.99 2.93
CA ASN A 101 2.58 -23.76 2.07
C ASN A 101 3.67 -22.98 2.81
N GLN A 102 4.76 -23.64 3.15
CA GLN A 102 5.89 -23.03 3.85
C GLN A 102 6.95 -22.43 2.91
N ASN A 103 6.79 -22.56 1.59
CA ASN A 103 7.66 -21.91 0.60
C ASN A 103 7.25 -20.44 0.42
N VAL A 104 7.69 -19.61 1.34
CA VAL A 104 7.33 -18.19 1.42
C VAL A 104 8.57 -17.32 1.32
N THR A 105 8.64 -16.51 0.27
CA THR A 105 9.78 -15.62 -0.04
C THR A 105 9.42 -14.16 0.20
N VAL A 106 10.33 -13.41 0.83
CA VAL A 106 10.19 -11.97 0.98
C VAL A 106 10.80 -11.26 -0.24
N ILE A 107 9.98 -10.49 -0.94
CA ILE A 107 10.39 -9.57 -2.00
C ILE A 107 9.94 -8.16 -1.58
N PRO A 108 10.85 -7.32 -1.05
CA PRO A 108 10.50 -5.97 -0.62
C PRO A 108 9.93 -5.12 -1.77
N ASN A 109 9.07 -4.15 -1.44
CA ASN A 109 8.63 -3.18 -2.42
C ASN A 109 9.75 -2.24 -2.83
N PHE A 110 9.72 -1.80 -4.09
CA PHE A 110 10.69 -0.88 -4.68
C PHE A 110 9.97 0.21 -5.44
N VAL A 111 10.62 1.35 -5.57
CA VAL A 111 10.18 2.38 -6.53
C VAL A 111 10.68 2.04 -7.93
N PRO A 112 9.96 2.43 -8.99
CA PRO A 112 10.41 2.21 -10.38
C PRO A 112 11.78 2.84 -10.63
N TYR A 113 12.62 2.20 -11.45
CA TYR A 113 13.93 2.74 -11.81
C TYR A 113 13.87 4.14 -12.42
N SER A 114 12.78 4.46 -13.13
CA SER A 114 12.54 5.81 -13.68
C SER A 114 12.51 6.92 -12.62
N TRP A 115 12.25 6.58 -11.34
CA TRP A 115 12.30 7.55 -10.25
C TRP A 115 13.71 7.87 -9.78
N MET A 116 14.70 7.03 -10.12
CA MET A 116 16.10 7.24 -9.68
C MET A 116 16.68 8.58 -10.19
N GLY A 117 16.17 9.10 -11.30
CA GLY A 117 16.55 10.44 -11.78
C GLY A 117 16.29 11.56 -10.78
N TYR A 118 15.31 11.39 -9.89
CA TYR A 118 15.02 12.38 -8.83
C TYR A 118 16.07 12.39 -7.72
N LEU A 119 16.71 11.25 -7.42
CA LEU A 119 17.80 11.17 -6.44
C LEU A 119 19.02 12.01 -6.86
N PHE A 120 19.37 11.98 -8.15
CA PHE A 120 20.56 12.65 -8.66
C PHE A 120 20.37 14.17 -8.83
N ASN A 121 19.12 14.65 -8.89
CA ASN A 121 18.78 16.06 -9.09
C ASN A 121 18.35 16.78 -7.80
N ARG A 122 18.79 16.32 -6.63
CA ARG A 122 18.41 16.88 -5.32
C ARG A 122 18.70 18.36 -5.17
N GLY A 123 19.78 18.86 -5.76
CA GLY A 123 20.22 20.26 -5.63
C GLY A 123 19.30 21.31 -6.25
N GLN A 124 18.42 20.93 -7.18
CA GLN A 124 17.55 21.90 -7.88
C GLN A 124 16.26 22.26 -7.11
N VAL A 125 15.82 21.43 -6.16
CA VAL A 125 14.55 21.63 -5.43
C VAL A 125 14.71 22.52 -4.19
N GLN A 126 15.88 22.54 -3.57
CA GLN A 126 16.11 23.32 -2.36
C GLN A 126 16.23 24.84 -2.60
N GLN A 127 16.38 25.30 -3.84
CA GLN A 127 16.62 26.73 -4.14
C GLN A 127 15.40 27.63 -4.03
N SER A 128 14.17 27.08 -3.98
CA SER A 128 12.94 27.89 -3.97
C SER A 128 12.29 28.08 -2.59
N TYR A 129 12.82 27.43 -1.54
CA TYR A 129 12.26 27.54 -0.20
C TYR A 129 12.91 28.70 0.57
N ASP A 130 12.20 29.81 0.68
CA ASP A 130 12.60 30.95 1.54
C ASP A 130 12.08 30.73 2.96
N LYS A 131 12.95 30.26 3.87
CA LYS A 131 12.63 29.99 5.28
C LYS A 131 12.02 31.18 6.02
N ASN A 132 12.25 32.40 5.54
CA ASN A 132 11.80 33.64 6.19
C ASN A 132 10.40 34.07 5.71
N LYS A 133 9.91 33.53 4.60
CA LYS A 133 8.63 33.93 4.00
C LYS A 133 7.54 32.87 4.02
N ASN A 134 7.92 31.59 4.13
CA ASN A 134 6.99 30.49 3.99
C ASN A 134 6.99 29.57 5.22
N LYS A 135 5.81 29.09 5.60
CA LYS A 135 5.69 28.03 6.62
C LYS A 135 6.38 26.76 6.11
N PRO A 136 7.08 26.00 6.98
CA PRO A 136 7.55 24.68 6.60
C PRO A 136 6.38 23.80 6.14
N ARG A 137 6.59 23.02 5.08
CA ARG A 137 5.55 22.20 4.43
C ARG A 137 5.67 20.76 4.88
N VAL A 138 4.59 20.22 5.43
CA VAL A 138 4.49 18.82 5.92
C VAL A 138 3.52 18.06 5.04
N LEU A 139 3.99 16.99 4.41
CA LEU A 139 3.26 16.21 3.45
C LEU A 139 2.76 14.89 4.06
N TYR A 140 1.53 14.56 3.79
CA TYR A 140 0.97 13.22 3.91
C TYR A 140 0.40 12.76 2.56
N THR A 141 0.68 11.52 2.17
CA THR A 141 0.08 10.88 1.01
C THR A 141 -0.64 9.60 1.42
N GLY A 142 -1.89 9.41 1.04
CA GLY A 142 -2.61 8.20 1.43
C GLY A 142 -4.06 8.15 0.96
N SER A 143 -4.62 6.94 0.99
CA SER A 143 -6.01 6.69 0.64
C SER A 143 -6.94 6.81 1.87
N GLY A 144 -8.24 6.90 1.63
CA GLY A 144 -9.25 6.81 2.69
C GLY A 144 -9.32 5.45 3.42
N ALA A 145 -8.45 4.48 3.07
CA ALA A 145 -8.32 3.23 3.80
C ALA A 145 -7.64 3.38 5.18
N HIS A 146 -6.99 4.52 5.40
CA HIS A 146 -6.30 4.86 6.65
C HIS A 146 -7.17 5.61 7.65
N TYR A 147 -8.43 5.88 7.31
CA TYR A 147 -9.33 6.72 8.11
C TYR A 147 -10.62 6.01 8.49
N ASP A 148 -11.10 6.27 9.69
CA ASP A 148 -12.42 5.84 10.16
C ASP A 148 -13.52 6.76 9.61
N VAL A 149 -13.83 6.62 8.32
CA VAL A 149 -14.81 7.46 7.61
C VAL A 149 -16.23 7.32 8.18
N GLY A 150 -16.54 6.22 8.84
CA GLY A 150 -17.89 5.94 9.39
C GLY A 150 -17.96 6.03 10.90
N ASN A 151 -16.91 6.52 11.56
CA ASN A 151 -16.78 6.52 13.03
C ASN A 151 -17.06 5.14 13.68
N LYS A 152 -16.68 4.07 12.98
CA LYS A 152 -16.93 2.68 13.39
C LYS A 152 -16.09 2.26 14.60
N THR A 153 -14.93 2.87 14.76
CA THR A 153 -13.96 2.57 15.81
C THR A 153 -13.86 3.67 16.87
N GLY A 154 -14.76 4.66 16.82
CA GLY A 154 -14.70 5.83 17.70
C GLY A 154 -13.50 6.74 17.41
N GLY A 155 -13.08 6.80 16.14
CA GLY A 155 -11.97 7.64 15.67
C GLY A 155 -10.58 7.03 15.90
N LYS A 156 -10.49 5.74 16.22
CA LYS A 156 -9.20 5.03 16.25
C LYS A 156 -8.82 4.57 14.87
N ASP A 157 -7.93 5.29 14.24
CA ASP A 157 -7.40 5.01 12.90
C ASP A 157 -5.93 5.45 12.81
N ASP A 158 -5.32 5.30 11.64
CA ASP A 158 -3.90 5.65 11.45
C ASP A 158 -3.58 7.13 11.71
N MET A 159 -4.58 8.01 11.63
CA MET A 159 -4.39 9.45 11.81
C MET A 159 -4.82 9.97 13.19
N SER A 160 -5.47 9.17 14.02
CA SER A 160 -6.07 9.61 15.28
C SER A 160 -5.07 10.30 16.22
N ALA A 161 -3.83 9.82 16.28
CA ALA A 161 -2.78 10.43 17.09
C ALA A 161 -2.26 11.77 16.55
N VAL A 162 -2.47 12.07 15.26
CA VAL A 162 -1.90 13.27 14.61
C VAL A 162 -2.92 14.35 14.28
N VAL A 163 -4.21 14.06 14.27
CA VAL A 163 -5.26 15.06 14.00
C VAL A 163 -5.14 16.27 14.92
N ASP A 164 -4.97 16.05 16.23
CA ASP A 164 -4.81 17.12 17.21
C ASP A 164 -3.50 17.92 17.01
N VAL A 165 -2.43 17.24 16.64
CA VAL A 165 -1.15 17.89 16.31
C VAL A 165 -1.32 18.80 15.10
N ILE A 166 -2.01 18.32 14.05
CA ILE A 166 -2.30 19.11 12.86
C ILE A 166 -3.11 20.36 13.24
N ARG A 167 -4.21 20.20 13.98
CA ARG A 167 -5.06 21.32 14.41
C ARG A 167 -4.28 22.38 15.20
N LYS A 168 -3.39 21.96 16.12
CA LYS A 168 -2.56 22.85 16.93
C LYS A 168 -1.44 23.54 16.13
N THR A 169 -1.04 22.98 14.99
CA THR A 169 0.15 23.42 14.24
C THR A 169 -0.15 24.01 12.88
N VAL A 170 -1.40 24.05 12.42
CA VAL A 170 -1.77 24.57 11.08
C VAL A 170 -1.38 26.05 10.88
N ASN A 171 -1.18 26.81 11.95
CA ASN A 171 -0.69 28.19 11.86
C ASN A 171 0.83 28.26 11.72
N LYS A 172 1.57 27.23 12.12
CA LYS A 172 3.04 27.16 12.08
C LYS A 172 3.55 26.43 10.83
N TYR A 173 2.83 25.39 10.38
CA TYR A 173 3.18 24.53 9.25
C TYR A 173 2.12 24.59 8.16
N GLN A 174 2.54 24.48 6.92
CA GLN A 174 1.62 24.21 5.80
C GLN A 174 1.46 22.71 5.67
N TRP A 175 0.36 22.18 6.16
CA TRP A 175 0.00 20.78 5.97
C TRP A 175 -0.55 20.56 4.56
N ILE A 176 -0.09 19.47 3.93
CA ILE A 176 -0.47 19.08 2.58
C ILE A 176 -0.95 17.63 2.60
N PHE A 177 -2.12 17.38 2.05
CA PHE A 177 -2.66 16.04 1.86
C PHE A 177 -2.81 15.74 0.38
N VAL A 178 -2.34 14.55 -0.03
CA VAL A 178 -2.50 14.03 -1.39
C VAL A 178 -3.23 12.71 -1.34
N GLY A 179 -4.33 12.61 -2.10
CA GLY A 179 -5.19 11.44 -2.19
C GLY A 179 -6.44 11.54 -1.32
N ALA A 180 -6.30 11.50 -0.02
CA ALA A 180 -7.40 11.70 0.93
C ALA A 180 -6.94 12.44 2.19
N PHE A 181 -7.87 12.94 2.97
CA PHE A 181 -7.62 13.53 4.30
C PHE A 181 -8.62 12.98 5.31
N PRO A 182 -8.28 12.93 6.62
CA PRO A 182 -9.18 12.45 7.65
C PRO A 182 -10.39 13.37 7.83
N PRO A 183 -11.62 12.84 7.98
CA PRO A 183 -12.84 13.62 8.10
C PRO A 183 -12.79 14.72 9.18
N PRO A 184 -12.15 14.51 10.36
CA PRO A 184 -12.04 15.57 11.36
C PRO A 184 -11.27 16.82 10.92
N LEU A 185 -10.59 16.83 9.77
CA LEU A 185 -9.85 17.99 9.25
C LEU A 185 -10.58 18.71 8.12
N GLU A 186 -11.81 18.33 7.78
CA GLU A 186 -12.56 18.88 6.65
C GLU A 186 -12.74 20.40 6.74
N ASP A 187 -13.00 20.95 7.93
CA ASP A 187 -13.11 22.39 8.17
C ASP A 187 -11.82 23.16 7.83
N LEU A 188 -10.66 22.57 8.12
CA LEU A 188 -9.36 23.16 7.82
C LEU A 188 -9.03 23.08 6.32
N VAL A 189 -9.45 22.02 5.64
CA VAL A 189 -9.32 21.90 4.19
C VAL A 189 -10.23 22.91 3.50
N ARG A 190 -11.50 22.99 3.87
CA ARG A 190 -12.46 23.94 3.29
C ARG A 190 -12.08 25.40 3.51
N SER A 191 -11.47 25.73 4.65
CA SER A 191 -10.98 27.07 4.93
C SER A 191 -9.62 27.41 4.30
N GLY A 192 -9.02 26.48 3.54
CA GLY A 192 -7.71 26.67 2.89
C GLY A 192 -6.52 26.67 3.85
N LYS A 193 -6.70 26.30 5.12
CA LYS A 193 -5.60 26.18 6.09
C LYS A 193 -4.75 24.93 5.85
N ILE A 194 -5.35 23.89 5.27
CA ILE A 194 -4.70 22.67 4.80
C ILE A 194 -4.80 22.65 3.28
N GLU A 195 -3.68 22.42 2.62
CA GLU A 195 -3.60 22.22 1.17
C GLU A 195 -3.98 20.78 0.83
N PHE A 196 -4.93 20.58 -0.08
CA PHE A 196 -5.40 19.27 -0.50
C PHE A 196 -5.30 19.08 -1.99
N HIS A 197 -4.81 17.91 -2.40
CA HIS A 197 -4.75 17.47 -3.79
C HIS A 197 -5.35 16.08 -3.94
N ALA A 198 -6.15 15.91 -4.98
CA ALA A 198 -6.65 14.60 -5.38
C ALA A 198 -5.50 13.68 -5.87
N TRP A 199 -5.80 12.40 -6.01
CA TRP A 199 -4.87 11.41 -6.57
C TRP A 199 -4.30 11.83 -7.92
N LYS A 200 -3.01 11.56 -8.11
CA LYS A 200 -2.32 11.69 -9.38
C LYS A 200 -2.09 10.32 -10.01
N SER A 201 -1.98 10.30 -11.32
CA SER A 201 -1.57 9.07 -12.03
C SER A 201 -0.15 8.64 -11.57
N LEU A 202 0.16 7.36 -11.69
CA LEU A 202 1.48 6.83 -11.32
C LEU A 202 2.64 7.55 -12.05
N LEU A 203 2.40 7.99 -13.27
CA LEU A 203 3.41 8.70 -14.09
C LEU A 203 3.62 10.14 -13.63
N GLU A 204 2.57 10.81 -13.15
CA GLU A 204 2.64 12.20 -12.69
C GLU A 204 3.08 12.30 -11.23
N TYR A 205 2.79 11.26 -10.42
CA TYR A 205 2.95 11.29 -8.97
C TYR A 205 4.34 11.74 -8.52
N PRO A 206 5.47 11.18 -8.99
CA PRO A 206 6.79 11.55 -8.46
C PRO A 206 7.14 13.02 -8.73
N SER A 207 6.89 13.51 -9.94
CA SER A 207 7.15 14.93 -10.27
C SER A 207 6.20 15.86 -9.50
N PHE A 208 4.95 15.48 -9.36
CA PHE A 208 3.96 16.23 -8.60
C PHE A 208 4.36 16.35 -7.13
N ILE A 209 4.65 15.23 -6.45
CA ILE A 209 5.06 15.23 -5.04
C ILE A 209 6.32 16.07 -4.83
N ARG A 210 7.32 15.92 -5.70
CA ARG A 210 8.54 16.71 -5.62
C ARG A 210 8.28 18.21 -5.73
N ASN A 211 7.39 18.61 -6.64
CA ASN A 211 7.07 20.03 -6.87
C ASN A 211 6.26 20.66 -5.72
N LEU A 212 5.71 19.86 -4.80
CA LEU A 212 5.12 20.39 -3.56
C LEU A 212 6.14 20.99 -2.61
N ASN A 213 7.43 20.76 -2.82
CA ASN A 213 8.53 21.30 -1.99
C ASN A 213 8.33 21.04 -0.48
N ALA A 214 7.90 19.85 -0.12
CA ALA A 214 7.73 19.46 1.28
C ALA A 214 9.08 19.28 1.97
N GLN A 215 9.20 19.77 3.21
CA GLN A 215 10.39 19.63 4.04
C GLN A 215 10.32 18.40 4.95
N LEU A 216 9.14 17.79 5.08
CA LEU A 216 8.92 16.58 5.85
C LEU A 216 7.76 15.80 5.24
N MET A 217 7.91 14.50 5.16
CA MET A 217 6.81 13.57 4.86
C MET A 217 6.50 12.73 6.09
N VAL A 218 5.23 12.57 6.41
CA VAL A 218 4.77 11.77 7.55
C VAL A 218 3.90 10.60 7.06
N ALA A 219 4.05 9.44 7.72
CA ALA A 219 3.28 8.24 7.43
C ALA A 219 2.84 7.58 8.75
N PRO A 220 1.92 8.22 9.51
CA PRO A 220 1.44 7.66 10.77
C PRO A 220 0.67 6.37 10.53
N LEU A 221 0.84 5.42 11.45
CA LEU A 221 0.16 4.14 11.44
C LEU A 221 -0.23 3.76 12.88
N GLU A 222 -1.45 3.30 13.06
CA GLU A 222 -1.89 2.67 14.31
C GLU A 222 -1.13 1.36 14.54
N VAL A 223 -0.78 1.05 15.79
CA VAL A 223 -0.04 -0.18 16.11
C VAL A 223 -0.96 -1.40 15.99
N SER A 224 -0.76 -2.21 14.95
CA SER A 224 -1.53 -3.42 14.70
C SER A 224 -0.72 -4.41 13.84
N ASN A 225 -1.13 -5.69 13.82
CA ASN A 225 -0.51 -6.68 12.94
C ASN A 225 -0.66 -6.28 11.46
N PHE A 226 -1.81 -5.71 11.09
CA PHE A 226 -2.04 -5.19 9.74
C PHE A 226 -1.02 -4.13 9.34
N ASN A 227 -0.79 -3.14 10.20
CA ASN A 227 0.15 -2.07 9.91
C ASN A 227 1.61 -2.50 10.04
N ASN A 228 1.94 -3.43 10.96
CA ASN A 228 3.26 -4.06 11.03
C ASN A 228 3.58 -4.91 9.77
N SER A 229 2.54 -5.36 9.05
CA SER A 229 2.67 -6.08 7.78
C SER A 229 2.85 -5.16 6.56
N LYS A 230 2.67 -3.85 6.72
CA LYS A 230 2.87 -2.90 5.61
C LYS A 230 4.35 -2.78 5.26
N SER A 231 4.61 -2.57 3.98
CA SER A 231 5.96 -2.24 3.51
C SER A 231 6.31 -0.78 3.82
N ASP A 232 7.59 -0.48 3.80
CA ASP A 232 8.19 0.84 3.99
C ASP A 232 8.15 1.72 2.72
N ILE A 233 7.26 1.43 1.78
CA ILE A 233 7.21 2.10 0.46
C ILE A 233 7.12 3.63 0.59
N LYS A 234 6.40 4.16 1.58
CA LYS A 234 6.31 5.60 1.81
C LYS A 234 7.66 6.23 2.21
N PHE A 235 8.45 5.51 3.00
CA PHE A 235 9.81 5.93 3.33
C PHE A 235 10.71 5.89 2.10
N ILE A 236 10.63 4.83 1.29
CA ILE A 236 11.41 4.70 0.05
C ILE A 236 11.02 5.80 -0.95
N GLU A 237 9.72 6.09 -1.12
CA GLU A 237 9.22 7.19 -1.94
C GLU A 237 9.79 8.54 -1.48
N ALA A 238 9.67 8.85 -0.19
CA ALA A 238 10.20 10.10 0.38
C ALA A 238 11.70 10.24 0.16
N CYS A 239 12.48 9.20 0.49
CA CYS A 239 13.93 9.19 0.27
C CYS A 239 14.29 9.40 -1.20
N THR A 240 13.58 8.71 -2.13
CA THR A 240 13.82 8.84 -3.57
C THR A 240 13.53 10.24 -4.09
N LEU A 241 12.50 10.89 -3.57
CA LEU A 241 12.12 12.25 -3.94
C LEU A 241 12.92 13.33 -3.17
N GLY A 242 13.79 12.94 -2.24
CA GLY A 242 14.62 13.84 -1.45
C GLY A 242 13.87 14.58 -0.35
N ILE A 243 12.77 14.00 0.15
CA ILE A 243 11.96 14.55 1.25
C ILE A 243 12.32 13.79 2.53
N PRO A 244 12.72 14.47 3.62
CA PRO A 244 12.93 13.86 4.93
C PRO A 244 11.66 13.25 5.53
#